data_521a9088c61779b7adcd59ccf5297066
#
_entry.id   521a9088c61779b7adcd59ccf5297066
#
_cell.length_a   1.000
_cell.length_b   1.000
_cell.length_c   1.000
_cell.angle_alpha   90.00
_cell.angle_beta   90.00
_cell.angle_gamma   90.00
#
_symmetry.space_group_name_H-M   'P 1'
#
loop_
_entity.id
_entity.type
_entity.pdbx_description
1 polymer ?
#
loop_
_entity_poly.entity_id
_entity_poly.type
_entity_poly.pdbx_seq_one_letter_code
_entity_poly.pdbx_strand_id
1 'polypeptide(L)'
;MRTIGLIGGMSWESSAEYYRLINQQVRDRLGPLRSAQILMYSVDFGPVEQAQHAGRWDDAAAILVDAARRLEAGGAECVVLCTNTMHKVAAQIQAAISIPFLHIAEPAAQAALNIDAHTVGLLGTAFTMQQDFLKQRLIAQGLTVLVPDDAERKDVHRIIYDELCVGVISDESRKIYQRVIETLTARGAQAIILGCTEIGLLVKPEHSALPLLDTTELHAQAAVTFALGD
;
A
#
# COMPACT_ATOMS: atom_id res chain seq x y z
N MET A 1 -22.16 8.10 -7.40
CA MET A 1 -20.88 7.62 -6.85
C MET A 1 -20.65 6.22 -7.39
N ARG A 2 -19.45 5.97 -7.94
CA ARG A 2 -19.06 4.67 -8.51
C ARG A 2 -18.80 3.65 -7.42
N THR A 3 -18.98 2.37 -7.73
CA THR A 3 -18.73 1.26 -6.79
C THR A 3 -17.28 0.86 -6.78
N ILE A 4 -16.64 0.89 -5.61
CA ILE A 4 -15.23 0.51 -5.42
C ILE A 4 -15.16 -0.98 -5.11
N GLY A 5 -14.37 -1.74 -5.86
CA GLY A 5 -14.02 -3.13 -5.59
C GLY A 5 -12.72 -3.24 -4.80
N LEU A 6 -12.76 -3.86 -3.62
CA LEU A 6 -11.57 -4.07 -2.77
C LEU A 6 -11.17 -5.55 -2.80
N ILE A 7 -9.94 -5.85 -3.21
CA ILE A 7 -9.32 -7.16 -2.97
C ILE A 7 -8.58 -7.06 -1.64
N GLY A 8 -9.16 -7.64 -0.60
CA GLY A 8 -8.67 -7.63 0.77
C GLY A 8 -8.22 -8.99 1.26
N GLY A 9 -7.93 -9.09 2.57
CA GLY A 9 -7.56 -10.32 3.26
C GLY A 9 -6.05 -10.56 3.42
N MET A 10 -5.21 -9.62 3.00
CA MET A 10 -3.74 -9.78 2.98
C MET A 10 -2.96 -8.64 3.69
N SER A 11 -3.13 -8.24 4.91
CA SER A 11 -3.96 -8.85 5.94
C SER A 11 -5.43 -8.37 5.90
N TRP A 12 -6.28 -9.00 6.76
CA TRP A 12 -7.65 -8.51 6.95
C TRP A 12 -7.66 -7.17 7.71
N GLU A 13 -6.69 -6.91 8.58
CA GLU A 13 -6.50 -5.65 9.29
C GLU A 13 -6.28 -4.49 8.31
N SER A 14 -5.38 -4.68 7.33
CA SER A 14 -5.18 -3.73 6.23
C SER A 14 -6.48 -3.46 5.48
N SER A 15 -7.26 -4.49 5.22
CA SER A 15 -8.52 -4.37 4.50
C SER A 15 -9.56 -3.58 5.28
N ALA A 16 -9.63 -3.78 6.60
CA ALA A 16 -10.47 -3.02 7.50
C ALA A 16 -10.06 -1.53 7.54
N GLU A 17 -8.75 -1.26 7.50
CA GLU A 17 -8.22 0.11 7.44
C GLU A 17 -8.60 0.81 6.12
N TYR A 18 -8.48 0.13 4.97
CA TYR A 18 -8.98 0.65 3.69
C TYR A 18 -10.47 0.99 3.75
N TYR A 19 -11.29 0.08 4.28
CA TYR A 19 -12.72 0.31 4.45
C TYR A 19 -13.00 1.53 5.31
N ARG A 20 -12.29 1.67 6.44
CA ARG A 20 -12.41 2.80 7.36
C ARG A 20 -12.01 4.11 6.69
N LEU A 21 -10.84 4.18 6.06
CA LEU A 21 -10.30 5.38 5.41
C LEU A 21 -11.20 5.85 4.27
N ILE A 22 -11.65 4.95 3.41
CA ILE A 22 -12.54 5.27 2.28
C ILE A 22 -13.85 5.86 2.80
N ASN A 23 -14.48 5.25 3.82
CA ASN A 23 -15.75 5.74 4.36
C ASN A 23 -15.59 7.06 5.11
N GLN A 24 -14.49 7.27 5.84
CA GLN A 24 -14.19 8.56 6.46
C GLN A 24 -14.05 9.66 5.42
N GLN A 25 -13.29 9.45 4.36
CA GLN A 25 -13.09 10.45 3.31
C GLN A 25 -14.39 10.76 2.55
N VAL A 26 -15.23 9.75 2.27
CA VAL A 26 -16.56 10.00 1.67
C VAL A 26 -17.46 10.80 2.61
N ARG A 27 -17.48 10.46 3.90
CA ARG A 27 -18.23 11.21 4.91
C ARG A 27 -17.76 12.66 4.98
N ASP A 28 -16.45 12.88 4.99
CA ASP A 28 -15.89 14.23 5.13
C ASP A 28 -16.17 15.11 3.89
N ARG A 29 -16.28 14.51 2.69
CA ARG A 29 -16.61 15.23 1.45
C ARG A 29 -18.12 15.41 1.21
N LEU A 30 -18.94 14.43 1.58
CA LEU A 30 -20.36 14.39 1.22
C LEU A 30 -21.33 14.57 2.41
N GLY A 31 -20.81 14.54 3.65
CA GLY A 31 -21.62 14.74 4.86
C GLY A 31 -21.74 13.49 5.76
N PRO A 32 -22.19 13.68 7.01
CA PRO A 32 -22.00 12.73 8.12
C PRO A 32 -22.73 11.38 7.97
N LEU A 33 -23.78 11.30 7.15
CA LEU A 33 -24.53 10.05 6.93
C LEU A 33 -24.16 9.37 5.59
N ARG A 34 -23.09 9.83 4.92
CA ARG A 34 -22.66 9.29 3.65
C ARG A 34 -21.55 8.26 3.86
N SER A 35 -21.63 7.19 3.07
CA SER A 35 -20.63 6.12 2.98
C SER A 35 -20.35 5.76 1.53
N ALA A 36 -19.19 5.13 1.28
CA ALA A 36 -18.84 4.65 -0.04
C ALA A 36 -19.68 3.42 -0.43
N GLN A 37 -19.91 3.26 -1.74
CA GLN A 37 -20.40 1.99 -2.28
C GLN A 37 -19.19 1.07 -2.48
N ILE A 38 -19.10 0.00 -1.69
CA ILE A 38 -17.94 -0.90 -1.66
C ILE A 38 -18.40 -2.35 -1.84
N LEU A 39 -17.74 -3.05 -2.75
CA LEU A 39 -17.70 -4.51 -2.80
C LEU A 39 -16.33 -4.95 -2.30
N MET A 40 -16.27 -5.84 -1.32
CA MET A 40 -15.02 -6.37 -0.82
C MET A 40 -14.99 -7.88 -0.99
N TYR A 41 -13.95 -8.37 -1.67
CA TYR A 41 -13.62 -9.79 -1.70
C TYR A 41 -12.39 -10.02 -0.83
N SER A 42 -12.57 -10.59 0.35
CA SER A 42 -11.50 -10.91 1.29
C SER A 42 -11.03 -12.32 1.02
N VAL A 43 -9.77 -12.47 0.55
CA VAL A 43 -9.15 -13.78 0.32
C VAL A 43 -8.64 -14.38 1.64
N ASP A 44 -8.44 -15.69 1.68
CA ASP A 44 -7.65 -16.33 2.72
C ASP A 44 -6.17 -16.05 2.46
N PHE A 45 -5.47 -15.43 3.43
CA PHE A 45 -4.07 -15.05 3.26
C PHE A 45 -3.11 -16.24 3.27
N GLY A 46 -3.45 -17.32 3.97
CA GLY A 46 -2.58 -18.49 4.11
C GLY A 46 -2.06 -19.03 2.77
N PRO A 47 -2.92 -19.37 1.79
CA PRO A 47 -2.47 -19.80 0.46
C PRO A 47 -1.64 -18.77 -0.31
N VAL A 48 -1.96 -17.47 -0.17
CA VAL A 48 -1.22 -16.38 -0.83
C VAL A 48 0.17 -16.24 -0.21
N GLU A 49 0.27 -16.24 1.11
CA GLU A 49 1.53 -16.15 1.86
C GLU A 49 2.45 -17.33 1.54
N GLN A 50 1.92 -18.56 1.56
CA GLN A 50 2.67 -19.76 1.18
C GLN A 50 3.21 -19.68 -0.25
N ALA A 51 2.41 -19.17 -1.18
CA ALA A 51 2.84 -18.97 -2.57
C ALA A 51 3.94 -17.90 -2.68
N GLN A 52 3.85 -16.79 -1.92
CA GLN A 52 4.87 -15.75 -1.86
C GLN A 52 6.22 -16.32 -1.36
N HIS A 53 6.23 -17.02 -0.22
CA HIS A 53 7.44 -17.59 0.36
C HIS A 53 8.07 -18.69 -0.50
N ALA A 54 7.25 -19.46 -1.22
CA ALA A 54 7.71 -20.48 -2.17
C ALA A 54 8.13 -19.89 -3.54
N GLY A 55 7.99 -18.58 -3.76
CA GLY A 55 8.26 -17.94 -5.05
C GLY A 55 7.26 -18.27 -6.15
N ARG A 56 6.12 -18.91 -5.83
CA ARG A 56 5.08 -19.31 -6.77
C ARG A 56 4.09 -18.16 -7.03
N TRP A 57 4.61 -17.11 -7.65
CA TRP A 57 3.85 -15.88 -7.87
C TRP A 57 2.64 -16.04 -8.81
N ASP A 58 2.69 -16.99 -9.73
CA ASP A 58 1.56 -17.28 -10.63
C ASP A 58 0.39 -17.93 -9.88
N ASP A 59 0.65 -18.75 -8.86
CA ASP A 59 -0.41 -19.31 -7.99
C ASP A 59 -1.09 -18.20 -7.19
N ALA A 60 -0.30 -17.30 -6.61
CA ALA A 60 -0.83 -16.14 -5.89
C ALA A 60 -1.61 -15.21 -6.84
N ALA A 61 -1.11 -14.99 -8.07
CA ALA A 61 -1.80 -14.22 -9.09
C ALA A 61 -3.16 -14.82 -9.45
N ALA A 62 -3.24 -16.16 -9.61
CA ALA A 62 -4.50 -16.82 -9.95
C ALA A 62 -5.61 -16.57 -8.91
N ILE A 63 -5.26 -16.58 -7.61
CA ILE A 63 -6.21 -16.26 -6.52
C ILE A 63 -6.73 -14.82 -6.66
N LEU A 64 -5.83 -13.86 -6.91
CA LEU A 64 -6.20 -12.44 -6.98
C LEU A 64 -6.91 -12.08 -8.28
N VAL A 65 -6.60 -12.75 -9.39
CA VAL A 65 -7.33 -12.63 -10.65
C VAL A 65 -8.78 -13.12 -10.50
N ASP A 66 -9.00 -14.27 -9.83
CA ASP A 66 -10.35 -14.74 -9.54
C ASP A 66 -11.12 -13.73 -8.67
N ALA A 67 -10.49 -13.19 -7.62
CA ALA A 67 -11.06 -12.15 -6.77
C ALA A 67 -11.45 -10.89 -7.59
N ALA A 68 -10.58 -10.43 -8.48
CA ALA A 68 -10.84 -9.26 -9.32
C ALA A 68 -12.03 -9.48 -10.26
N ARG A 69 -12.09 -10.65 -10.90
CA ARG A 69 -13.23 -11.02 -11.78
C ARG A 69 -14.55 -11.09 -11.04
N ARG A 70 -14.53 -11.61 -9.80
CA ARG A 70 -15.74 -11.64 -8.96
C ARG A 70 -16.22 -10.24 -8.59
N LEU A 71 -15.30 -9.32 -8.30
CA LEU A 71 -15.63 -7.93 -8.03
C LEU A 71 -16.23 -7.25 -9.27
N GLU A 72 -15.62 -7.42 -10.44
CA GLU A 72 -16.15 -6.90 -11.70
C GLU A 72 -17.52 -7.46 -12.01
N ALA A 73 -17.70 -8.78 -11.92
CA ALA A 73 -18.99 -9.44 -12.12
C ALA A 73 -20.05 -9.01 -11.08
N GLY A 74 -19.63 -8.62 -9.87
CA GLY A 74 -20.46 -8.07 -8.81
C GLY A 74 -20.87 -6.61 -9.02
N GLY A 75 -20.34 -5.94 -10.06
CA GLY A 75 -20.67 -4.56 -10.39
C GLY A 75 -19.70 -3.52 -9.81
N ALA A 76 -18.48 -3.92 -9.40
CA ALA A 76 -17.42 -2.95 -9.11
C ALA A 76 -17.04 -2.19 -10.40
N GLU A 77 -16.75 -0.92 -10.26
CA GLU A 77 -16.37 -0.02 -11.37
C GLU A 77 -14.87 0.31 -11.38
N CYS A 78 -14.16 -0.08 -10.34
CA CYS A 78 -12.69 -0.14 -10.28
C CYS A 78 -12.25 -1.24 -9.32
N VAL A 79 -10.97 -1.61 -9.37
CA VAL A 79 -10.35 -2.54 -8.43
C VAL A 79 -9.22 -1.85 -7.69
N VAL A 80 -9.20 -2.02 -6.36
CA VAL A 80 -8.18 -1.60 -5.41
C VAL A 80 -7.62 -2.84 -4.72
N LEU A 81 -6.32 -3.05 -4.79
CA LEU A 81 -5.63 -4.16 -4.13
C LEU A 81 -5.08 -3.68 -2.78
N CYS A 82 -5.67 -4.14 -1.68
CA CYS A 82 -5.42 -3.66 -0.31
C CYS A 82 -4.11 -4.18 0.29
N THR A 83 -3.01 -4.16 -0.45
CA THR A 83 -1.68 -4.61 -0.01
C THR A 83 -0.60 -4.09 -0.96
N ASN A 84 0.59 -3.77 -0.45
CA ASN A 84 1.71 -3.35 -1.29
C ASN A 84 2.37 -4.53 -2.03
N THR A 85 2.70 -5.60 -1.32
CA THR A 85 3.52 -6.71 -1.86
C THR A 85 2.89 -7.36 -3.09
N MET A 86 1.57 -7.56 -3.10
CA MET A 86 0.89 -8.24 -4.20
C MET A 86 0.72 -7.39 -5.46
N HIS A 87 1.07 -6.09 -5.42
CA HIS A 87 1.21 -5.31 -6.65
C HIS A 87 2.29 -5.88 -7.59
N LYS A 88 3.11 -6.81 -7.12
CA LYS A 88 3.99 -7.61 -8.00
C LYS A 88 3.24 -8.34 -9.11
N VAL A 89 2.00 -8.74 -8.88
CA VAL A 89 1.15 -9.42 -9.87
C VAL A 89 0.05 -8.50 -10.44
N ALA A 90 0.19 -7.18 -10.27
CA ALA A 90 -0.80 -6.20 -10.74
C ALA A 90 -1.08 -6.29 -12.25
N ALA A 91 -0.06 -6.58 -13.07
CA ALA A 91 -0.22 -6.73 -14.51
C ALA A 91 -1.15 -7.89 -14.89
N GLN A 92 -1.06 -9.02 -14.17
CA GLN A 92 -1.93 -10.17 -14.39
C GLN A 92 -3.36 -9.89 -13.97
N ILE A 93 -3.56 -9.16 -12.85
CA ILE A 93 -4.88 -8.74 -12.39
C ILE A 93 -5.50 -7.78 -13.42
N GLN A 94 -4.76 -6.75 -13.82
CA GLN A 94 -5.24 -5.73 -14.76
C GLN A 94 -5.60 -6.34 -16.14
N ALA A 95 -4.81 -7.30 -16.62
CA ALA A 95 -5.09 -8.00 -17.88
C ALA A 95 -6.34 -8.89 -17.83
N ALA A 96 -6.83 -9.23 -16.64
CA ALA A 96 -7.93 -10.17 -16.45
C ALA A 96 -9.32 -9.50 -16.30
N ILE A 97 -9.36 -8.15 -16.20
CA ILE A 97 -10.55 -7.34 -15.99
C ILE A 97 -10.61 -6.20 -17.00
N SER A 98 -11.79 -5.68 -17.25
CA SER A 98 -12.03 -4.53 -18.15
C SER A 98 -12.16 -3.19 -17.41
N ILE A 99 -12.45 -3.24 -16.11
CA ILE A 99 -12.55 -2.05 -15.25
C ILE A 99 -11.17 -1.56 -14.80
N PRO A 100 -11.00 -0.26 -14.46
CA PRO A 100 -9.74 0.27 -14.00
C PRO A 100 -9.19 -0.44 -12.76
N PHE A 101 -7.89 -0.75 -12.79
CA PHE A 101 -7.12 -1.16 -11.61
C PHE A 101 -6.34 0.06 -11.11
N LEU A 102 -6.66 0.51 -9.89
CA LEU A 102 -5.96 1.63 -9.27
C LEU A 102 -4.66 1.12 -8.63
N HIS A 103 -3.52 1.53 -9.18
CA HIS A 103 -2.24 1.03 -8.71
C HIS A 103 -1.69 1.87 -7.57
N ILE A 104 -1.31 1.26 -6.44
CA ILE A 104 -0.89 1.92 -5.19
C ILE A 104 0.32 2.87 -5.35
N ALA A 105 1.21 2.63 -6.32
CA ALA A 105 2.38 3.47 -6.57
C ALA A 105 2.01 4.83 -7.18
N GLU A 106 0.92 4.93 -7.94
CA GLU A 106 0.57 6.15 -8.66
C GLU A 106 0.21 7.30 -7.71
N PRO A 107 -0.73 7.13 -6.75
CA PRO A 107 -1.01 8.20 -5.80
C PRO A 107 0.17 8.53 -4.88
N ALA A 108 1.02 7.54 -4.55
CA ALA A 108 2.22 7.78 -3.76
C ALA A 108 3.25 8.63 -4.53
N ALA A 109 3.48 8.35 -5.81
CA ALA A 109 4.35 9.15 -6.66
C ALA A 109 3.80 10.58 -6.83
N GLN A 110 2.52 10.71 -7.12
CA GLN A 110 1.89 12.03 -7.27
C GLN A 110 1.97 12.85 -5.98
N ALA A 111 1.76 12.24 -4.82
CA ALA A 111 1.90 12.92 -3.54
C ALA A 111 3.33 13.42 -3.28
N ALA A 112 4.35 12.64 -3.64
CA ALA A 112 5.74 13.07 -3.57
C ALA A 112 6.02 14.27 -4.48
N LEU A 113 5.60 14.20 -5.73
CA LEU A 113 5.77 15.29 -6.71
C LEU A 113 5.03 16.57 -6.32
N ASN A 114 3.85 16.46 -5.72
CA ASN A 114 3.08 17.62 -5.27
C ASN A 114 3.77 18.43 -4.15
N ILE A 115 4.74 17.83 -3.46
CA ILE A 115 5.57 18.50 -2.44
C ILE A 115 7.02 18.71 -2.90
N ASP A 116 7.27 18.66 -4.22
CA ASP A 116 8.61 18.77 -4.84
C ASP A 116 9.64 17.75 -4.30
N ALA A 117 9.19 16.59 -3.81
CA ALA A 117 10.06 15.51 -3.35
C ALA A 117 10.39 14.57 -4.51
N HIS A 118 11.53 14.78 -5.17
CA HIS A 118 11.99 13.96 -6.29
C HIS A 118 12.82 12.74 -5.86
N THR A 119 13.38 12.76 -4.65
CA THR A 119 14.09 11.62 -4.05
C THR A 119 13.34 11.15 -2.83
N VAL A 120 12.88 9.90 -2.83
CA VAL A 120 12.07 9.32 -1.76
C VAL A 120 12.75 8.12 -1.13
N GLY A 121 12.62 7.98 0.19
CA GLY A 121 12.95 6.75 0.89
C GLY A 121 11.77 5.80 0.85
N LEU A 122 11.97 4.52 0.54
CA LEU A 122 10.92 3.49 0.54
C LEU A 122 11.15 2.53 1.69
N LEU A 123 10.18 2.44 2.61
CA LEU A 123 10.11 1.48 3.70
C LEU A 123 8.97 0.50 3.46
N GLY A 124 9.19 -0.78 3.73
CA GLY A 124 8.19 -1.83 3.53
C GLY A 124 8.75 -3.20 3.84
N THR A 125 8.06 -4.26 3.40
CA THR A 125 8.59 -5.63 3.51
C THR A 125 9.86 -5.78 2.67
N ALA A 126 10.65 -6.84 2.93
CA ALA A 126 11.82 -7.16 2.10
C ALA A 126 11.43 -7.26 0.61
N PHE A 127 10.27 -7.84 0.30
CA PHE A 127 9.78 -7.91 -1.08
C PHE A 127 9.58 -6.53 -1.71
N THR A 128 8.98 -5.59 -0.97
CA THR A 128 8.72 -4.22 -1.43
C THR A 128 10.00 -3.42 -1.63
N MET A 129 10.98 -3.56 -0.70
CA MET A 129 12.22 -2.82 -0.77
C MET A 129 13.24 -3.41 -1.76
N GLN A 130 13.30 -4.76 -1.89
CA GLN A 130 14.32 -5.43 -2.71
C GLN A 130 13.88 -5.62 -4.16
N GLN A 131 12.61 -5.98 -4.38
CA GLN A 131 12.10 -6.26 -5.72
C GLN A 131 11.70 -4.98 -6.47
N ASP A 132 11.67 -5.05 -7.78
CA ASP A 132 11.54 -3.87 -8.62
C ASP A 132 10.09 -3.44 -8.90
N PHE A 133 9.09 -4.27 -8.61
CA PHE A 133 7.70 -4.05 -9.02
C PHE A 133 7.11 -2.71 -8.56
N LEU A 134 7.43 -2.24 -7.33
CA LEU A 134 6.98 -0.94 -6.83
C LEU A 134 7.98 0.15 -7.20
N LYS A 135 9.29 -0.09 -7.00
CA LYS A 135 10.35 0.89 -7.32
C LYS A 135 10.30 1.34 -8.77
N GLN A 136 10.19 0.41 -9.74
CA GLN A 136 10.13 0.74 -11.16
C GLN A 136 8.93 1.62 -11.50
N ARG A 137 7.79 1.40 -10.86
CA ARG A 137 6.61 2.27 -11.03
C ARG A 137 6.84 3.68 -10.52
N LEU A 138 7.47 3.83 -9.35
CA LEU A 138 7.83 5.14 -8.79
C LEU A 138 8.87 5.85 -9.67
N ILE A 139 9.90 5.11 -10.12
CA ILE A 139 10.94 5.64 -11.03
C ILE A 139 10.34 6.08 -12.37
N ALA A 140 9.40 5.32 -12.92
CA ALA A 140 8.72 5.68 -14.17
C ALA A 140 7.90 6.98 -14.06
N GLN A 141 7.53 7.39 -12.82
CA GLN A 141 6.89 8.68 -12.53
C GLN A 141 7.90 9.83 -12.31
N GLY A 142 9.20 9.59 -12.46
CA GLY A 142 10.25 10.60 -12.32
C GLY A 142 10.89 10.69 -10.93
N LEU A 143 10.66 9.71 -10.05
CA LEU A 143 11.24 9.70 -8.71
C LEU A 143 12.57 8.91 -8.68
N THR A 144 13.49 9.36 -7.83
CA THR A 144 14.63 8.56 -7.36
C THR A 144 14.23 7.84 -6.09
N VAL A 145 14.39 6.51 -6.04
CA VAL A 145 13.96 5.70 -4.90
C VAL A 145 15.17 5.17 -4.15
N LEU A 146 15.30 5.57 -2.88
CA LEU A 146 16.30 5.06 -1.93
C LEU A 146 15.64 3.98 -1.06
N VAL A 147 16.39 2.92 -0.79
CA VAL A 147 16.00 1.91 0.20
C VAL A 147 17.09 1.81 1.28
N PRO A 148 16.76 1.36 2.50
CA PRO A 148 17.73 1.11 3.55
C PRO A 148 18.81 0.12 3.13
N ASP A 149 19.92 0.07 3.83
CA ASP A 149 20.94 -0.95 3.61
C ASP A 149 20.45 -2.36 4.01
N ASP A 150 21.29 -3.38 3.81
CA ASP A 150 20.90 -4.78 4.04
C ASP A 150 20.55 -5.07 5.50
N ALA A 151 21.25 -4.45 6.45
CA ALA A 151 21.00 -4.65 7.89
C ALA A 151 19.70 -3.95 8.31
N GLU A 152 19.55 -2.69 7.92
CA GLU A 152 18.34 -1.90 8.18
C GLU A 152 17.09 -2.53 7.53
N ARG A 153 17.21 -3.06 6.30
CA ARG A 153 16.08 -3.76 5.64
C ARG A 153 15.63 -5.01 6.40
N LYS A 154 16.57 -5.75 6.98
CA LYS A 154 16.23 -6.92 7.81
C LYS A 154 15.48 -6.51 9.08
N ASP A 155 15.93 -5.44 9.73
CA ASP A 155 15.25 -4.91 10.92
C ASP A 155 13.84 -4.42 10.59
N VAL A 156 13.69 -3.63 9.54
CA VAL A 156 12.37 -3.14 9.07
C VAL A 156 11.44 -4.30 8.75
N HIS A 157 11.92 -5.32 8.02
CA HIS A 157 11.14 -6.48 7.66
C HIS A 157 10.72 -7.31 8.88
N ARG A 158 11.64 -7.58 9.80
CA ARG A 158 11.38 -8.31 11.03
C ARG A 158 10.31 -7.60 11.88
N ILE A 159 10.45 -6.30 12.08
CA ILE A 159 9.48 -5.52 12.85
C ILE A 159 8.09 -5.60 12.22
N ILE A 160 7.98 -5.54 10.90
CA ILE A 160 6.68 -5.67 10.22
C ILE A 160 6.02 -7.02 10.55
N TYR A 161 6.74 -8.13 10.38
CA TYR A 161 6.16 -9.47 10.52
C TYR A 161 6.02 -9.92 11.97
N ASP A 162 7.05 -9.68 12.79
CA ASP A 162 7.10 -10.23 14.15
C ASP A 162 6.35 -9.34 15.17
N GLU A 163 6.11 -8.07 14.82
CA GLU A 163 5.51 -7.10 15.73
C GLU A 163 4.24 -6.48 15.13
N LEU A 164 4.34 -5.70 14.05
CA LEU A 164 3.23 -4.89 13.56
C LEU A 164 2.06 -5.72 13.02
N CYS A 165 2.34 -6.80 12.28
CA CYS A 165 1.31 -7.72 11.78
C CYS A 165 0.59 -8.51 12.88
N VAL A 166 1.13 -8.55 14.09
CA VAL A 166 0.49 -9.16 15.26
C VAL A 166 0.02 -8.12 16.29
N GLY A 167 -0.03 -6.84 15.88
CA GLY A 167 -0.58 -5.75 16.69
C GLY A 167 0.34 -5.24 17.80
N VAL A 168 1.63 -5.60 17.80
CA VAL A 168 2.61 -5.12 18.76
C VAL A 168 3.23 -3.80 18.26
N ILE A 169 3.11 -2.74 19.06
CA ILE A 169 3.72 -1.43 18.80
C ILE A 169 4.70 -1.13 19.91
N SER A 170 5.99 -1.07 19.58
CA SER A 170 7.10 -0.93 20.50
C SER A 170 7.83 0.40 20.28
N ASP A 171 8.18 1.09 21.38
CA ASP A 171 9.01 2.29 21.32
C ASP A 171 10.44 1.99 20.84
N GLU A 172 10.94 0.79 21.11
CA GLU A 172 12.26 0.35 20.63
C GLU A 172 12.25 0.20 19.11
N SER A 173 11.23 -0.44 18.57
CA SER A 173 11.06 -0.59 17.11
C SER A 173 10.82 0.76 16.45
N ARG A 174 10.11 1.69 17.09
CA ARG A 174 9.98 3.06 16.60
C ARG A 174 11.32 3.78 16.49
N LYS A 175 12.20 3.65 17.49
CA LYS A 175 13.55 4.22 17.45
C LYS A 175 14.40 3.62 16.32
N ILE A 176 14.23 2.35 16.00
CA ILE A 176 14.88 1.73 14.83
C ILE A 176 14.42 2.40 13.55
N TYR A 177 13.10 2.53 13.36
CA TYR A 177 12.56 3.23 12.18
C TYR A 177 13.02 4.68 12.07
N GLN A 178 13.08 5.42 13.18
CA GLN A 178 13.61 6.79 13.20
C GLN A 178 15.05 6.85 12.70
N ARG A 179 15.94 5.98 13.17
CA ARG A 179 17.34 5.89 12.67
C ARG A 179 17.41 5.55 11.18
N VAL A 180 16.59 4.62 10.72
CA VAL A 180 16.52 4.27 9.29
C VAL A 180 16.07 5.48 8.46
N ILE A 181 15.08 6.23 8.92
CA ILE A 181 14.63 7.46 8.27
C ILE A 181 15.74 8.52 8.26
N GLU A 182 16.48 8.71 9.38
CA GLU A 182 17.63 9.60 9.46
C GLU A 182 18.72 9.21 8.45
N THR A 183 19.04 7.92 8.34
CA THR A 183 20.01 7.41 7.35
C THR A 183 19.55 7.73 5.92
N LEU A 184 18.29 7.51 5.59
CA LEU A 184 17.74 7.84 4.27
C LEU A 184 17.75 9.35 4.02
N THR A 185 17.46 10.16 5.03
CA THR A 185 17.53 11.62 4.97
C THR A 185 18.95 12.09 4.66
N ALA A 186 19.95 11.55 5.35
CA ALA A 186 21.34 11.85 5.11
C ALA A 186 21.84 11.47 3.70
N ARG A 187 21.18 10.49 3.07
CA ARG A 187 21.42 10.07 1.68
C ARG A 187 20.63 10.89 0.66
N GLY A 188 19.88 11.90 1.09
CA GLY A 188 19.17 12.84 0.23
C GLY A 188 17.69 12.54 0.01
N ALA A 189 17.07 11.65 0.79
CA ALA A 189 15.62 11.51 0.75
C ALA A 189 14.94 12.82 1.18
N GLN A 190 13.87 13.18 0.48
CA GLN A 190 13.05 14.38 0.70
C GLN A 190 11.68 14.03 1.29
N ALA A 191 11.24 12.79 1.13
CA ALA A 191 10.05 12.22 1.76
C ALA A 191 10.25 10.71 1.97
N ILE A 192 9.43 10.11 2.83
CA ILE A 192 9.46 8.67 3.10
C ILE A 192 8.12 8.05 2.68
N ILE A 193 8.17 7.09 1.77
CA ILE A 193 7.02 6.28 1.38
C ILE A 193 6.90 5.11 2.35
N LEU A 194 5.77 5.03 3.06
CA LEU A 194 5.42 3.91 3.93
C LEU A 194 4.72 2.83 3.09
N GLY A 195 5.51 1.90 2.56
CA GLY A 195 5.08 0.82 1.67
C GLY A 195 4.60 -0.44 2.41
N CYS A 196 4.02 -0.28 3.57
CA CYS A 196 3.32 -1.29 4.35
C CYS A 196 2.28 -0.60 5.23
N THR A 197 1.06 -1.12 5.23
CA THR A 197 -0.10 -0.56 5.95
C THR A 197 0.18 -0.38 7.44
N GLU A 198 0.90 -1.31 8.03
CA GLU A 198 1.17 -1.37 9.46
C GLU A 198 2.23 -0.37 9.92
N ILE A 199 3.10 0.11 9.04
CA ILE A 199 4.16 1.08 9.42
C ILE A 199 3.54 2.38 9.94
N GLY A 200 2.43 2.84 9.34
CA GLY A 200 1.69 4.01 9.79
C GLY A 200 1.10 3.88 11.21
N LEU A 201 1.00 2.67 11.77
CA LEU A 201 0.64 2.47 13.17
C LEU A 201 1.79 2.79 14.11
N LEU A 202 3.03 2.51 13.71
CA LEU A 202 4.25 2.69 14.51
C LEU A 202 4.85 4.08 14.36
N VAL A 203 4.98 4.57 13.11
CA VAL A 203 5.66 5.83 12.77
C VAL A 203 4.62 6.86 12.37
N LYS A 204 4.55 7.97 13.11
CA LYS A 204 3.65 9.09 12.90
C LYS A 204 4.43 10.31 12.40
N PRO A 205 3.77 11.36 11.86
CA PRO A 205 4.46 12.55 11.37
C PRO A 205 5.43 13.16 12.39
N GLU A 206 5.10 13.16 13.68
CA GLU A 206 5.95 13.67 14.77
C GLU A 206 7.23 12.85 15.00
N HIS A 207 7.34 11.67 14.40
CA HIS A 207 8.49 10.77 14.52
C HIS A 207 9.49 10.90 13.35
N SER A 208 9.23 11.81 12.40
CA SER A 208 10.06 12.00 11.20
C SER A 208 10.28 13.48 10.91
N ALA A 209 11.52 13.85 10.55
CA ALA A 209 11.82 15.17 10.03
C ALA A 209 11.32 15.37 8.57
N LEU A 210 11.09 14.27 7.85
CA LEU A 210 10.60 14.29 6.48
C LEU A 210 9.10 13.98 6.42
N PRO A 211 8.40 14.48 5.40
CA PRO A 211 7.02 14.07 5.12
C PRO A 211 6.91 12.55 4.98
N LEU A 212 5.91 11.97 5.63
CA LEU A 212 5.55 10.56 5.51
C LEU A 212 4.40 10.42 4.51
N LEU A 213 4.59 9.58 3.51
CA LEU A 213 3.63 9.29 2.46
C LEU A 213 3.08 7.87 2.68
N ASP A 214 1.96 7.78 3.39
CA ASP A 214 1.30 6.49 3.67
C ASP A 214 0.59 6.01 2.40
N THR A 215 1.10 4.92 1.83
CA THR A 215 0.55 4.36 0.59
C THR A 215 -0.90 3.91 0.74
N THR A 216 -1.33 3.47 1.92
CA THR A 216 -2.69 3.04 2.19
C THR A 216 -3.67 4.21 2.18
N GLU A 217 -3.31 5.29 2.86
CA GLU A 217 -4.12 6.51 2.92
C GLU A 217 -4.26 7.14 1.53
N LEU A 218 -3.14 7.28 0.81
CA LEU A 218 -3.11 7.84 -0.53
C LEU A 218 -3.88 6.98 -1.54
N HIS A 219 -3.78 5.67 -1.44
CA HIS A 219 -4.50 4.75 -2.30
C HIS A 219 -6.01 4.75 -2.02
N ALA A 220 -6.40 4.80 -0.75
CA ALA A 220 -7.81 4.99 -0.35
C ALA A 220 -8.36 6.33 -0.87
N GLN A 221 -7.55 7.40 -0.82
CA GLN A 221 -7.91 8.72 -1.37
C GLN A 221 -8.13 8.66 -2.88
N ALA A 222 -7.23 7.98 -3.61
CA ALA A 222 -7.39 7.80 -5.05
C ALA A 222 -8.66 7.01 -5.40
N ALA A 223 -9.00 5.99 -4.61
CA ALA A 223 -10.25 5.25 -4.77
C ALA A 223 -11.49 6.13 -4.56
N VAL A 224 -11.48 6.99 -3.56
CA VAL A 224 -12.57 7.94 -3.30
C VAL A 224 -12.69 8.98 -4.41
N THR A 225 -11.56 9.56 -4.86
CA THR A 225 -11.51 10.49 -6.00
C THR A 225 -12.11 9.85 -7.25
N PHE A 226 -11.71 8.61 -7.58
CA PHE A 226 -12.32 7.86 -8.68
C PHE A 226 -13.82 7.67 -8.49
N ALA A 227 -14.26 7.28 -7.30
CA ALA A 227 -15.68 6.99 -7.02
C ALA A 227 -16.57 8.23 -7.11
N LEU A 228 -16.05 9.40 -6.74
CA LEU A 228 -16.78 10.67 -6.79
C LEU A 228 -16.74 11.34 -8.17
N GLY A 229 -15.78 10.97 -9.02
CA GLY A 229 -15.60 11.53 -10.37
C GLY A 229 -14.91 12.87 -10.36
N ASP A 230 -14.06 13.12 -9.35
CA ASP A 230 -13.26 14.36 -9.21
C ASP A 230 -12.02 14.32 -10.10
#